data_e0e3228fbb12d823e5061b8ca88df49a
#
_entry.id   e0e3228fbb12d823e5061b8ca88df49a
#
_cell.length_a   1.000
_cell.length_b   1.000
_cell.length_c   1.000
_cell.angle_alpha   90.00
_cell.angle_beta   90.00
_cell.angle_gamma   90.00
#
_symmetry.space_group_name_H-M   'P 1'
#
loop_
_entity.id
_entity.type
_entity.pdbx_description
1 polymer ?
#
loop_
_entity_poly.entity_id
_entity_poly.type
_entity_poly.pdbx_seq_one_letter_code
_entity_poly.pdbx_strand_id
1 'polypeptide(L)'
;MSNRQVTPRTEGWTQKKDESGKPLLQFAEPKRGKPPQHLVDIDPADRAETIKGLGIPGFRAKQLATHYFTHYTSDPADMTDLPKEGREELAQKALPTLLTEVKRLKTDDGKTIKFLWRLFDGALVESVLMRYSNRITLCISSQAGCGMNCPFCATGQAGLTRNMSAGEIVDQIVRANKVIAEGGLGKARHDDERVNNIVFMGMGEPLANYNKLMSAIRTMVEPQPNGLGMSARNITVSTVGLVPGIKKLADEDLPLTFALSLHAPDDKLRDDLIPVNDKWKVDEALSAAYEYYEKTGRRVSIEYALIKDMNDHVWRAELLAEKLNDFGKGWVHVNPIPLNPTPGSVWTASTPEQTDAFIDTLESLGIPTTLRDTRGKEIDGACGPVSYTHLRAHETRHD
;
A
#
# COMPACT_ATOMS: atom_id res chain seq x y z
N MET A 1 -14.26 24.46 -33.53
CA MET A 1 -14.73 24.09 -32.18
C MET A 1 -13.68 24.49 -31.18
N SER A 2 -14.00 25.34 -30.24
CA SER A 2 -13.02 26.02 -29.35
C SER A 2 -12.46 25.04 -28.32
N ASN A 3 -11.19 24.67 -28.46
CA ASN A 3 -10.43 23.94 -27.43
C ASN A 3 -10.30 24.84 -26.19
N ARG A 4 -11.24 24.78 -25.27
CA ARG A 4 -11.04 25.35 -23.92
C ARG A 4 -10.02 24.45 -23.22
N GLN A 5 -8.77 24.89 -23.22
CA GLN A 5 -7.75 24.36 -22.33
C GLN A 5 -8.22 24.63 -20.89
N VAL A 6 -8.69 23.59 -20.20
CA VAL A 6 -8.94 23.65 -18.76
C VAL A 6 -7.57 23.59 -18.09
N THR A 7 -7.06 24.71 -17.66
CA THR A 7 -5.86 24.77 -16.83
C THR A 7 -6.25 24.20 -15.45
N PRO A 8 -5.53 23.22 -14.90
CA PRO A 8 -5.79 22.74 -13.55
C PRO A 8 -5.72 23.91 -12.56
N ARG A 9 -6.76 24.09 -11.73
CA ARG A 9 -6.68 25.04 -10.63
C ARG A 9 -5.79 24.46 -9.53
N THR A 10 -4.50 24.80 -9.60
CA THR A 10 -3.50 24.48 -8.56
C THR A 10 -3.29 25.64 -7.60
N GLU A 11 -4.26 26.58 -7.52
CA GLU A 11 -4.17 27.72 -6.59
C GLU A 11 -4.11 27.22 -5.14
N GLY A 12 -2.99 27.46 -4.49
CA GLY A 12 -2.73 27.10 -3.10
C GLY A 12 -1.79 25.93 -2.88
N TRP A 13 -1.42 25.18 -3.93
CA TRP A 13 -0.42 24.11 -3.81
C TRP A 13 0.83 24.47 -4.61
N THR A 14 1.95 24.65 -3.92
CA THR A 14 3.25 24.89 -4.54
C THR A 14 4.15 23.67 -4.36
N GLN A 15 4.32 22.90 -5.43
CA GLN A 15 5.35 21.86 -5.47
C GLN A 15 6.73 22.52 -5.36
N LYS A 16 7.56 22.05 -4.41
CA LYS A 16 8.95 22.49 -4.34
C LYS A 16 9.68 22.00 -5.58
N LYS A 17 10.36 22.90 -6.27
CA LYS A 17 11.14 22.62 -7.48
C LYS A 17 12.61 22.90 -7.21
N ASP A 18 13.51 22.21 -7.93
CA ASP A 18 14.93 22.51 -7.94
C ASP A 18 15.24 23.75 -8.79
N GLU A 19 16.51 24.14 -8.88
CA GLU A 19 16.96 25.30 -9.65
C GLU A 19 16.69 25.17 -11.16
N SER A 20 16.46 23.95 -11.66
CA SER A 20 16.09 23.68 -13.06
C SER A 20 14.56 23.68 -13.28
N GLY A 21 13.77 23.93 -12.23
CA GLY A 21 12.32 23.92 -12.27
C GLY A 21 11.67 22.53 -12.17
N LYS A 22 12.46 21.46 -11.93
CA LYS A 22 11.94 20.10 -11.78
C LYS A 22 11.37 19.85 -10.38
N PRO A 23 10.29 19.08 -10.27
CA PRO A 23 9.71 18.70 -8.98
C PRO A 23 10.74 17.99 -8.09
N LEU A 24 10.92 18.50 -6.88
CA LEU A 24 11.75 17.86 -5.86
C LEU A 24 10.98 16.75 -5.18
N LEU A 25 11.56 15.54 -5.14
CA LEU A 25 11.12 14.50 -4.22
C LEU A 25 11.41 14.97 -2.80
N GLN A 26 10.36 15.13 -2.00
CA GLN A 26 10.53 15.60 -0.62
C GLN A 26 10.88 14.42 0.29
N PHE A 27 12.08 14.48 0.85
CA PHE A 27 12.53 13.56 1.90
C PHE A 27 12.62 14.35 3.21
N ALA A 28 11.74 14.05 4.16
CA ALA A 28 11.93 14.49 5.53
C ALA A 28 13.09 13.68 6.13
N GLU A 29 14.02 14.33 6.82
CA GLU A 29 15.11 13.61 7.51
C GLU A 29 14.52 12.62 8.51
N PRO A 30 14.97 11.34 8.51
CA PRO A 30 14.53 10.37 9.50
C PRO A 30 14.93 10.86 10.89
N LYS A 31 13.94 11.06 11.74
CA LYS A 31 14.16 11.70 13.06
C LYS A 31 15.00 10.87 14.03
N ARG A 32 15.13 9.56 13.87
CA ARG A 32 15.94 8.68 14.76
C ARG A 32 16.20 7.32 14.11
N GLY A 33 17.43 6.82 14.19
CA GLY A 33 17.94 5.47 14.06
C GLY A 33 17.23 4.46 13.14
N LYS A 34 17.73 3.25 13.13
CA LYS A 34 17.09 2.11 12.46
C LYS A 34 16.06 1.47 13.39
N PRO A 35 14.96 0.87 12.87
CA PRO A 35 14.07 0.08 13.71
C PRO A 35 14.83 -1.05 14.40
N PRO A 36 14.40 -1.49 15.60
CA PRO A 36 14.99 -2.65 16.25
C PRO A 36 14.92 -3.86 15.34
N GLN A 37 15.94 -4.70 15.34
CA GLN A 37 15.94 -5.94 14.57
C GLN A 37 14.82 -6.86 15.07
N HIS A 38 14.02 -7.34 14.15
CA HIS A 38 12.90 -8.22 14.43
C HIS A 38 13.12 -9.58 13.75
N LEU A 39 12.53 -10.66 14.26
CA LEU A 39 12.61 -12.01 13.70
C LEU A 39 12.23 -12.04 12.20
N VAL A 40 11.32 -11.19 11.78
CA VAL A 40 10.91 -11.03 10.37
C VAL A 40 12.04 -10.50 9.48
N ASP A 41 12.92 -9.65 10.03
CA ASP A 41 14.03 -9.06 9.27
C ASP A 41 15.19 -10.03 9.06
N ILE A 42 15.08 -11.26 9.59
CA ILE A 42 16.08 -12.34 9.54
C ILE A 42 15.56 -13.42 8.57
N ASP A 43 16.42 -13.84 7.64
CA ASP A 43 16.09 -14.98 6.77
C ASP A 43 15.69 -16.20 7.61
N PRO A 44 14.62 -16.92 7.28
CA PRO A 44 14.20 -18.11 8.02
C PRO A 44 15.31 -19.12 8.25
N ALA A 45 16.24 -19.29 7.31
CA ALA A 45 17.38 -20.18 7.42
C ALA A 45 18.39 -19.73 8.51
N ASP A 46 18.53 -18.43 8.71
CA ASP A 46 19.51 -17.83 9.63
C ASP A 46 18.94 -17.57 11.03
N ARG A 47 17.61 -17.69 11.22
CA ARG A 47 16.96 -17.35 12.50
C ARG A 47 17.52 -18.13 13.67
N ALA A 48 17.73 -19.45 13.51
CA ALA A 48 18.25 -20.28 14.59
C ALA A 48 19.66 -19.86 15.04
N GLU A 49 20.52 -19.50 14.09
CA GLU A 49 21.89 -19.06 14.41
C GLU A 49 21.90 -17.65 15.01
N THR A 50 21.06 -16.74 14.47
CA THR A 50 20.90 -15.39 15.01
C THR A 50 20.41 -15.43 16.48
N ILE A 51 19.42 -16.29 16.77
CA ILE A 51 18.88 -16.46 18.14
C ILE A 51 19.96 -17.04 19.07
N LYS A 52 20.80 -17.98 18.61
CA LYS A 52 21.97 -18.45 19.38
C LYS A 52 22.94 -17.30 19.71
N GLY A 53 23.18 -16.42 18.75
CA GLY A 53 24.02 -15.24 18.96
C GLY A 53 23.52 -14.30 20.05
N LEU A 54 22.21 -14.36 20.37
CA LEU A 54 21.60 -13.64 21.50
C LEU A 54 21.72 -14.38 22.83
N GLY A 55 22.45 -15.51 22.88
CA GLY A 55 22.61 -16.36 24.08
C GLY A 55 21.43 -17.30 24.35
N ILE A 56 20.60 -17.58 23.33
CA ILE A 56 19.36 -18.34 23.44
C ILE A 56 19.45 -19.62 22.57
N PRO A 57 18.95 -20.78 23.03
CA PRO A 57 18.94 -21.98 22.21
C PRO A 57 18.28 -21.79 20.87
N GLY A 58 18.92 -22.14 19.74
CA GLY A 58 18.46 -21.85 18.38
C GLY A 58 17.06 -22.41 18.05
N PHE A 59 16.66 -23.56 18.67
CA PHE A 59 15.33 -24.12 18.46
C PHE A 59 14.18 -23.22 18.95
N ARG A 60 14.47 -22.23 19.80
CA ARG A 60 13.51 -21.22 20.27
C ARG A 60 13.05 -20.30 19.14
N ALA A 61 13.84 -20.15 18.09
CA ALA A 61 13.46 -19.40 16.90
C ALA A 61 12.14 -19.92 16.27
N LYS A 62 11.98 -21.25 16.22
CA LYS A 62 10.73 -21.86 15.72
C LYS A 62 9.54 -21.62 16.64
N GLN A 63 9.73 -21.68 17.97
CA GLN A 63 8.66 -21.37 18.93
C GLN A 63 8.21 -19.92 18.80
N LEU A 64 9.16 -18.98 18.78
CA LEU A 64 8.87 -17.56 18.56
C LEU A 64 8.15 -17.30 17.23
N ALA A 65 8.60 -17.94 16.14
CA ALA A 65 7.94 -17.85 14.84
C ALA A 65 6.50 -18.39 14.90
N THR A 66 6.25 -19.50 15.58
CA THR A 66 4.91 -20.06 15.77
C THR A 66 4.00 -19.08 16.53
N HIS A 67 4.46 -18.50 17.63
CA HIS A 67 3.69 -17.49 18.35
C HIS A 67 3.37 -16.30 17.48
N TYR A 68 4.34 -15.79 16.75
CA TYR A 68 4.17 -14.59 15.95
C TYR A 68 3.32 -14.81 14.69
N PHE A 69 3.61 -15.83 13.87
CA PHE A 69 2.95 -16.04 12.58
C PHE A 69 1.68 -16.91 12.65
N THR A 70 1.54 -17.75 13.69
CA THR A 70 0.39 -18.67 13.79
C THR A 70 -0.59 -18.21 14.88
N HIS A 71 -0.09 -17.75 16.02
CA HIS A 71 -0.93 -17.29 17.14
C HIS A 71 -1.09 -15.76 17.15
N TYR A 72 -0.42 -15.05 16.25
CA TYR A 72 -0.49 -13.59 16.08
C TYR A 72 -0.19 -12.80 17.36
N THR A 73 0.74 -13.30 18.17
CA THR A 73 1.15 -12.65 19.41
C THR A 73 2.66 -12.48 19.50
N SER A 74 3.07 -11.35 20.07
CA SER A 74 4.44 -11.08 20.54
C SER A 74 4.46 -10.88 22.07
N ASP A 75 3.33 -11.08 22.74
CA ASP A 75 3.23 -10.93 24.20
C ASP A 75 3.86 -12.13 24.89
N PRO A 76 4.87 -11.92 25.74
CA PRO A 76 5.49 -13.01 26.51
C PRO A 76 4.49 -13.79 27.38
N ALA A 77 3.42 -13.15 27.84
CA ALA A 77 2.40 -13.80 28.68
C ALA A 77 1.70 -14.96 27.95
N ASP A 78 1.51 -14.82 26.63
CA ASP A 78 0.86 -15.83 25.78
C ASP A 78 1.80 -17.01 25.42
N MET A 79 3.10 -16.87 25.59
CA MET A 79 4.13 -17.85 25.17
C MET A 79 4.41 -18.89 26.27
N THR A 80 3.38 -19.65 26.65
CA THR A 80 3.43 -20.56 27.82
C THR A 80 4.36 -21.77 27.65
N ASP A 81 4.72 -22.12 26.42
CA ASP A 81 5.69 -23.17 26.06
C ASP A 81 7.16 -22.71 26.20
N LEU A 82 7.39 -21.42 26.43
CA LEU A 82 8.69 -20.87 26.78
C LEU A 82 8.90 -20.86 28.32
N PRO A 83 10.14 -21.10 28.81
CA PRO A 83 10.44 -20.99 30.22
C PRO A 83 10.04 -19.61 30.75
N LYS A 84 9.42 -19.59 31.94
CA LYS A 84 8.98 -18.34 32.56
C LYS A 84 10.16 -17.38 32.81
N GLU A 85 11.29 -17.94 33.24
CA GLU A 85 12.54 -17.21 33.41
C GLU A 85 13.16 -16.86 32.04
N GLY A 86 13.46 -15.60 31.81
CA GLY A 86 14.04 -15.10 30.55
C GLY A 86 13.06 -14.95 29.37
N ARG A 87 11.79 -15.34 29.52
CA ARG A 87 10.78 -15.25 28.44
C ARG A 87 10.60 -13.83 27.95
N GLU A 88 10.50 -12.89 28.86
CA GLU A 88 10.29 -11.48 28.57
C GLU A 88 11.48 -10.88 27.81
N GLU A 89 12.70 -11.18 28.28
CA GLU A 89 13.94 -10.74 27.62
C GLU A 89 14.06 -11.35 26.21
N LEU A 90 13.73 -12.62 26.05
CA LEU A 90 13.73 -13.32 24.76
C LEU A 90 12.75 -12.68 23.78
N ALA A 91 11.50 -12.45 24.21
CA ALA A 91 10.50 -11.81 23.36
C ALA A 91 10.90 -10.39 22.98
N GLN A 92 11.42 -9.59 23.92
CA GLN A 92 11.90 -8.24 23.63
C GLN A 92 13.07 -8.20 22.65
N LYS A 93 13.98 -9.17 22.71
CA LYS A 93 15.14 -9.23 21.78
C LYS A 93 14.77 -9.72 20.39
N ALA A 94 13.85 -10.69 20.26
CA ALA A 94 13.52 -11.33 19.00
C ALA A 94 12.26 -10.77 18.33
N LEU A 95 11.31 -10.33 19.13
CA LEU A 95 10.00 -9.79 18.71
C LEU A 95 9.73 -8.42 19.37
N PRO A 96 10.62 -7.44 19.24
CA PRO A 96 10.37 -6.11 19.79
C PRO A 96 9.11 -5.51 19.21
N THR A 97 8.41 -4.68 19.99
CA THR A 97 7.22 -3.97 19.51
C THR A 97 7.60 -3.00 18.39
N LEU A 98 7.12 -3.26 17.18
CA LEU A 98 7.36 -2.43 16.00
C LEU A 98 6.28 -1.39 15.80
N LEU A 99 5.01 -1.78 15.98
CA LEU A 99 3.84 -0.92 15.83
C LEU A 99 3.07 -0.82 17.15
N THR A 100 2.70 0.41 17.51
CA THR A 100 1.79 0.69 18.61
C THR A 100 0.50 1.27 18.06
N GLU A 101 -0.66 0.68 18.38
CA GLU A 101 -1.95 1.22 17.97
C GLU A 101 -2.20 2.56 18.66
N VAL A 102 -2.39 3.62 17.86
CA VAL A 102 -2.73 4.96 18.35
C VAL A 102 -4.23 5.18 18.31
N LYS A 103 -4.85 4.71 17.21
CA LYS A 103 -6.29 4.90 16.98
C LYS A 103 -6.83 3.80 16.08
N ARG A 104 -8.08 3.42 16.35
CA ARG A 104 -8.85 2.49 15.54
C ARG A 104 -10.21 3.10 15.23
N LEU A 105 -10.56 3.17 13.95
CA LEU A 105 -11.86 3.62 13.48
C LEU A 105 -12.58 2.45 12.81
N LYS A 106 -13.87 2.33 13.02
CA LYS A 106 -14.69 1.26 12.44
C LYS A 106 -15.88 1.85 11.69
N THR A 107 -16.25 1.23 10.58
CA THR A 107 -17.46 1.53 9.80
C THR A 107 -17.98 0.27 9.13
N ASP A 108 -19.04 0.36 8.35
CA ASP A 108 -19.68 -0.78 7.66
C ASP A 108 -20.02 -1.93 8.62
N ASP A 109 -20.69 -1.64 9.74
CA ASP A 109 -21.01 -2.61 10.80
C ASP A 109 -19.78 -3.38 11.33
N GLY A 110 -18.64 -2.69 11.40
CA GLY A 110 -17.38 -3.26 11.85
C GLY A 110 -16.64 -4.09 10.78
N LYS A 111 -17.13 -4.11 9.53
CA LYS A 111 -16.50 -4.84 8.42
C LYS A 111 -15.30 -4.09 7.83
N THR A 112 -15.18 -2.80 8.11
CA THR A 112 -14.05 -1.96 7.70
C THR A 112 -13.43 -1.31 8.94
N ILE A 113 -12.13 -1.49 9.11
CA ILE A 113 -11.37 -0.96 10.25
C ILE A 113 -10.14 -0.25 9.70
N LYS A 114 -10.00 1.02 10.05
CA LYS A 114 -8.78 1.80 9.82
C LYS A 114 -7.97 1.86 11.11
N PHE A 115 -6.70 1.52 11.00
CA PHE A 115 -5.72 1.62 12.07
C PHE A 115 -4.77 2.77 11.82
N LEU A 116 -4.44 3.50 12.86
CA LEU A 116 -3.31 4.42 12.93
C LEU A 116 -2.26 3.79 13.85
N TRP A 117 -1.10 3.51 13.30
CA TRP A 117 0.04 2.91 13.98
C TRP A 117 1.14 3.93 14.21
N ARG A 118 1.74 3.88 15.38
CA ARG A 118 2.98 4.60 15.69
C ARG A 118 4.13 3.63 15.61
N LEU A 119 5.13 3.97 14.79
CA LEU A 119 6.39 3.26 14.66
C LEU A 119 7.33 3.61 15.82
N PHE A 120 8.44 2.86 15.96
CA PHE A 120 9.41 3.02 17.05
C PHE A 120 9.97 4.45 17.20
N ASP A 121 10.11 5.17 16.10
CA ASP A 121 10.63 6.54 16.02
C ASP A 121 9.57 7.63 16.16
N GLY A 122 8.32 7.25 16.40
CA GLY A 122 7.18 8.14 16.50
C GLY A 122 6.50 8.48 15.18
N ALA A 123 7.04 8.05 14.04
CA ALA A 123 6.37 8.21 12.76
C ALA A 123 5.05 7.43 12.76
N LEU A 124 4.05 7.96 12.02
CA LEU A 124 2.72 7.37 11.95
C LEU A 124 2.48 6.77 10.57
N VAL A 125 1.86 5.60 10.55
CA VAL A 125 1.40 4.94 9.33
C VAL A 125 -0.01 4.39 9.52
N GLU A 126 -0.70 4.15 8.42
CA GLU A 126 -2.07 3.65 8.45
C GLU A 126 -2.19 2.31 7.72
N SER A 127 -3.16 1.51 8.14
CA SER A 127 -3.63 0.35 7.38
C SER A 127 -5.14 0.23 7.47
N VAL A 128 -5.76 -0.40 6.46
CA VAL A 128 -7.21 -0.56 6.39
C VAL A 128 -7.56 -2.03 6.18
N LEU A 129 -8.26 -2.60 7.14
CA LEU A 129 -8.76 -3.97 7.14
C LEU A 129 -10.22 -3.98 6.66
N MET A 130 -10.51 -4.79 5.64
CA MET A 130 -11.82 -4.80 4.99
C MET A 130 -12.31 -6.24 4.80
N ARG A 131 -13.53 -6.53 5.26
CA ARG A 131 -14.21 -7.79 5.00
C ARG A 131 -15.11 -7.67 3.77
N TYR A 132 -14.84 -8.47 2.76
CA TYR A 132 -15.70 -8.67 1.59
C TYR A 132 -16.44 -10.00 1.68
N SER A 133 -17.34 -10.27 0.74
CA SER A 133 -18.12 -11.51 0.69
C SER A 133 -17.28 -12.79 0.60
N ASN A 134 -16.11 -12.71 -0.05
CA ASN A 134 -15.26 -13.87 -0.35
C ASN A 134 -13.80 -13.72 0.12
N ARG A 135 -13.41 -12.58 0.68
CA ARG A 135 -12.04 -12.31 1.12
C ARG A 135 -11.97 -11.31 2.26
N ILE A 136 -10.87 -11.34 2.99
CA ILE A 136 -10.48 -10.32 3.95
C ILE A 136 -9.22 -9.64 3.41
N THR A 137 -9.34 -8.37 3.07
CA THR A 137 -8.27 -7.56 2.47
C THR A 137 -7.66 -6.65 3.51
N LEU A 138 -6.34 -6.56 3.54
CA LEU A 138 -5.63 -5.54 4.27
C LEU A 138 -4.88 -4.64 3.28
N CYS A 139 -5.20 -3.35 3.30
CA CYS A 139 -4.43 -2.31 2.63
C CYS A 139 -3.32 -1.87 3.58
N ILE A 140 -2.06 -2.05 3.18
CA ILE A 140 -0.88 -1.81 4.03
C ILE A 140 0.02 -0.73 3.49
N SER A 141 0.77 -0.12 4.42
CA SER A 141 1.78 0.91 4.15
C SER A 141 3.16 0.27 3.99
N SER A 142 3.97 0.84 3.11
CA SER A 142 5.37 0.44 2.84
C SER A 142 6.40 1.48 3.25
N GLN A 143 5.96 2.72 3.48
CA GLN A 143 6.78 3.84 3.91
C GLN A 143 6.01 4.68 4.95
N ALA A 144 6.71 5.37 5.82
CA ALA A 144 6.17 6.46 6.61
C ALA A 144 6.23 7.74 5.76
N GLY A 145 5.05 8.19 5.29
CA GLY A 145 4.96 9.21 4.24
C GLY A 145 5.22 8.67 2.83
N CYS A 146 5.37 9.56 1.84
CA CYS A 146 5.66 9.20 0.45
C CYS A 146 6.46 10.29 -0.24
N GLY A 147 7.55 9.90 -0.94
CA GLY A 147 8.40 10.83 -1.67
C GLY A 147 7.93 11.17 -3.09
N MET A 148 6.82 10.59 -3.55
CA MET A 148 6.35 10.80 -4.93
C MET A 148 5.67 12.16 -5.13
N ASN A 149 5.25 12.81 -4.04
CA ASN A 149 4.74 14.18 -4.04
C ASN A 149 3.53 14.42 -4.98
N CYS A 150 2.68 13.40 -5.16
CA CYS A 150 1.45 13.53 -5.93
C CYS A 150 0.50 14.52 -5.22
N PRO A 151 0.07 15.63 -5.88
CA PRO A 151 -0.67 16.70 -5.22
C PRO A 151 -2.07 16.31 -4.75
N PHE A 152 -2.72 15.33 -5.40
CA PHE A 152 -4.04 14.83 -5.00
C PHE A 152 -3.98 13.82 -3.85
N CYS A 153 -2.77 13.38 -3.45
CA CYS A 153 -2.58 12.36 -2.43
C CYS A 153 -2.09 13.00 -1.11
N ALA A 154 -2.87 12.85 -0.05
CA ALA A 154 -2.51 13.40 1.26
C ALA A 154 -1.16 12.88 1.79
N THR A 155 -0.86 11.60 1.57
CA THR A 155 0.44 11.02 1.92
C THR A 155 1.59 11.65 1.12
N GLY A 156 1.37 11.92 -0.17
CA GLY A 156 2.37 12.57 -1.03
C GLY A 156 2.67 14.01 -0.58
N GLN A 157 1.64 14.73 -0.17
CA GLN A 157 1.79 16.12 0.34
C GLN A 157 2.59 16.18 1.65
N ALA A 158 2.50 15.15 2.50
CA ALA A 158 3.23 15.08 3.76
C ALA A 158 4.74 14.81 3.58
N GLY A 159 5.16 14.36 2.38
CA GLY A 159 6.53 13.97 2.09
C GLY A 159 6.93 12.62 2.69
N LEU A 160 8.18 12.21 2.48
CA LEU A 160 8.72 10.94 2.98
C LEU A 160 9.49 11.16 4.28
N THR A 161 9.10 10.46 5.34
CA THR A 161 9.88 10.38 6.58
C THR A 161 10.97 9.31 6.46
N ARG A 162 10.58 8.06 6.13
CA ARG A 162 11.51 6.94 5.89
C ARG A 162 10.84 5.72 5.27
N ASN A 163 11.66 4.81 4.80
CA ASN A 163 11.23 3.46 4.44
C ASN A 163 10.90 2.65 5.71
N MET A 164 9.88 1.80 5.62
CA MET A 164 9.58 0.82 6.66
C MET A 164 10.48 -0.42 6.51
N SER A 165 10.79 -1.08 7.63
CA SER A 165 11.45 -2.39 7.63
C SER A 165 10.49 -3.49 7.16
N ALA A 166 11.03 -4.66 6.80
CA ALA A 166 10.19 -5.82 6.48
C ALA A 166 9.35 -6.23 7.70
N GLY A 167 9.92 -6.17 8.90
CA GLY A 167 9.20 -6.41 10.14
C GLY A 167 8.02 -5.46 10.32
N GLU A 168 8.21 -4.16 10.14
CA GLU A 168 7.12 -3.16 10.27
C GLU A 168 6.02 -3.36 9.23
N ILE A 169 6.37 -3.78 8.01
CA ILE A 169 5.38 -4.09 6.95
C ILE A 169 4.55 -5.31 7.34
N VAL A 170 5.19 -6.41 7.77
CA VAL A 170 4.52 -7.67 8.14
C VAL A 170 3.72 -7.53 9.44
N ASP A 171 4.19 -6.75 10.41
CA ASP A 171 3.51 -6.56 11.71
C ASP A 171 2.11 -5.95 11.55
N GLN A 172 1.85 -5.16 10.50
CA GLN A 172 0.50 -4.70 10.17
C GLN A 172 -0.47 -5.87 9.95
N ILE A 173 0.00 -6.94 9.30
CA ILE A 173 -0.80 -8.14 8.98
C ILE A 173 -1.01 -8.98 10.25
N VAL A 174 0.04 -9.19 11.02
CA VAL A 174 -0.03 -9.96 12.27
C VAL A 174 -1.01 -9.32 13.24
N ARG A 175 -0.95 -7.99 13.41
CA ARG A 175 -1.89 -7.26 14.27
C ARG A 175 -3.32 -7.26 13.74
N ALA A 176 -3.50 -7.17 12.41
CA ALA A 176 -4.83 -7.30 11.80
C ALA A 176 -5.41 -8.71 12.03
N ASN A 177 -4.59 -9.76 11.89
CA ASN A 177 -5.00 -11.13 12.18
C ASN A 177 -5.36 -11.33 13.65
N LYS A 178 -4.62 -10.74 14.58
CA LYS A 178 -4.98 -10.74 16.01
C LYS A 178 -6.38 -10.15 16.24
N VAL A 179 -6.66 -8.99 15.61
CA VAL A 179 -7.99 -8.35 15.70
C VAL A 179 -9.09 -9.24 15.13
N ILE A 180 -8.84 -9.97 14.05
CA ILE A 180 -9.80 -10.93 13.49
C ILE A 180 -10.04 -12.09 14.45
N ALA A 181 -8.97 -12.69 14.99
CA ALA A 181 -9.04 -13.82 15.94
C ALA A 181 -9.78 -13.44 17.23
N GLU A 182 -9.69 -12.19 17.68
CA GLU A 182 -10.42 -11.63 18.81
C GLU A 182 -11.87 -11.24 18.47
N GLY A 183 -12.37 -11.54 17.26
CA GLY A 183 -13.73 -11.19 16.82
C GLY A 183 -13.94 -9.71 16.51
N GLY A 184 -12.87 -8.95 16.32
CA GLY A 184 -12.93 -7.50 16.15
C GLY A 184 -13.44 -7.02 14.79
N LEU A 185 -13.51 -7.90 13.76
CA LEU A 185 -13.88 -7.56 12.38
C LEU A 185 -15.29 -8.05 12.03
N GLY A 186 -16.32 -7.48 12.64
CA GLY A 186 -17.71 -7.86 12.38
C GLY A 186 -17.96 -9.37 12.62
N LYS A 187 -19.08 -9.89 12.12
CA LYS A 187 -19.44 -11.31 12.32
C LYS A 187 -18.52 -12.20 11.49
N ALA A 188 -17.79 -13.11 12.15
CA ALA A 188 -17.00 -14.14 11.50
C ALA A 188 -17.88 -15.13 10.71
N ARG A 189 -17.33 -15.69 9.64
CA ARG A 189 -17.96 -16.74 8.83
C ARG A 189 -17.42 -18.13 9.18
N HIS A 190 -16.15 -18.18 9.59
CA HIS A 190 -15.43 -19.39 9.99
C HIS A 190 -14.52 -19.06 11.17
N ASP A 191 -14.15 -20.05 11.95
CA ASP A 191 -13.31 -19.89 13.16
C ASP A 191 -11.84 -19.57 12.82
N ASP A 192 -11.38 -19.90 11.61
CA ASP A 192 -10.00 -19.76 11.14
C ASP A 192 -9.80 -18.56 10.18
N GLU A 193 -10.70 -17.59 10.20
CA GLU A 193 -10.59 -16.40 9.34
C GLU A 193 -9.33 -15.60 9.63
N ARG A 194 -8.66 -15.22 8.55
CA ARG A 194 -7.48 -14.35 8.59
C ARG A 194 -7.41 -13.48 7.34
N VAL A 195 -6.53 -12.51 7.35
CA VAL A 195 -6.18 -11.76 6.14
C VAL A 195 -5.71 -12.74 5.07
N ASN A 196 -6.36 -12.73 3.92
CA ASN A 196 -6.04 -13.60 2.79
C ASN A 196 -5.81 -12.84 1.49
N ASN A 197 -5.87 -11.50 1.53
CA ASN A 197 -5.57 -10.63 0.40
C ASN A 197 -4.88 -9.36 0.90
N ILE A 198 -3.75 -9.01 0.27
CA ILE A 198 -2.94 -7.82 0.59
C ILE A 198 -2.90 -6.89 -0.61
N VAL A 199 -3.03 -5.59 -0.34
CA VAL A 199 -2.79 -4.56 -1.34
C VAL A 199 -1.81 -3.52 -0.77
N PHE A 200 -0.70 -3.30 -1.45
CA PHE A 200 0.27 -2.24 -1.14
C PHE A 200 -0.20 -0.93 -1.75
N MET A 201 -1.31 -0.41 -1.22
CA MET A 201 -1.97 0.82 -1.67
C MET A 201 -2.21 1.78 -0.49
N GLY A 202 -1.53 1.56 0.63
CA GLY A 202 -1.48 2.46 1.78
C GLY A 202 -0.46 3.58 1.60
N MET A 203 0.23 3.95 2.68
CA MET A 203 1.24 5.01 2.62
C MET A 203 2.54 4.52 1.98
N GLY A 204 3.07 5.35 1.05
CA GLY A 204 4.36 5.13 0.40
C GLY A 204 4.29 4.58 -1.02
N GLU A 205 5.42 4.67 -1.71
CA GLU A 205 5.67 4.03 -3.00
C GLU A 205 6.42 2.70 -2.75
N PRO A 206 5.76 1.54 -2.95
CA PRO A 206 6.35 0.26 -2.60
C PRO A 206 7.67 -0.03 -3.33
N LEU A 207 7.76 0.30 -4.62
CA LEU A 207 8.97 0.04 -5.40
C LEU A 207 10.15 0.96 -5.04
N ALA A 208 9.92 2.08 -4.34
CA ALA A 208 10.98 2.89 -3.75
C ALA A 208 11.57 2.25 -2.47
N ASN A 209 10.89 1.27 -1.87
CA ASN A 209 11.37 0.46 -0.75
C ASN A 209 11.60 -1.02 -1.15
N TYR A 210 12.05 -1.26 -2.37
CA TYR A 210 12.05 -2.56 -3.04
C TYR A 210 12.58 -3.72 -2.20
N ASN A 211 13.79 -3.58 -1.63
CA ASN A 211 14.42 -4.69 -0.90
C ASN A 211 13.61 -5.10 0.35
N LYS A 212 13.06 -4.14 1.09
CA LYS A 212 12.23 -4.42 2.27
C LYS A 212 10.84 -4.92 1.89
N LEU A 213 10.29 -4.38 0.80
CA LEU A 213 9.06 -4.89 0.19
C LEU A 213 9.18 -6.38 -0.13
N MET A 214 10.22 -6.78 -0.89
CA MET A 214 10.39 -8.17 -1.31
C MET A 214 10.71 -9.09 -0.13
N SER A 215 11.50 -8.65 0.84
CA SER A 215 11.71 -9.38 2.09
C SER A 215 10.39 -9.62 2.85
N ALA A 216 9.55 -8.61 2.96
CA ALA A 216 8.23 -8.74 3.57
C ALA A 216 7.33 -9.70 2.78
N ILE A 217 7.27 -9.59 1.44
CA ILE A 217 6.47 -10.48 0.58
C ILE A 217 6.93 -11.92 0.72
N ARG A 218 8.24 -12.19 0.72
CA ARG A 218 8.76 -13.55 0.93
C ARG A 218 8.33 -14.12 2.28
N THR A 219 8.36 -13.32 3.35
CA THR A 219 7.82 -13.72 4.66
C THR A 219 6.30 -13.97 4.62
N MET A 220 5.54 -13.18 3.86
CA MET A 220 4.09 -13.38 3.71
C MET A 220 3.77 -14.72 3.03
N VAL A 221 4.54 -15.13 2.02
CA VAL A 221 4.31 -16.37 1.28
C VAL A 221 4.96 -17.59 1.91
N GLU A 222 5.99 -17.39 2.71
CA GLU A 222 6.66 -18.47 3.44
C GLU A 222 5.65 -19.28 4.26
N PRO A 223 5.67 -20.62 4.16
CA PRO A 223 4.75 -21.47 4.93
C PRO A 223 4.86 -21.27 6.44
N GLN A 224 3.75 -21.43 7.14
CA GLN A 224 3.75 -21.49 8.60
C GLN A 224 4.59 -22.67 9.10
N PRO A 225 5.28 -22.56 10.24
CA PRO A 225 5.28 -21.40 11.14
C PRO A 225 6.34 -20.33 10.80
N ASN A 226 7.08 -20.47 9.72
CA ASN A 226 8.19 -19.54 9.40
C ASN A 226 7.72 -18.24 8.77
N GLY A 227 6.50 -18.21 8.23
CA GLY A 227 5.85 -17.06 7.62
C GLY A 227 4.34 -17.13 7.75
N LEU A 228 3.62 -16.35 6.95
CA LEU A 228 2.15 -16.26 7.02
C LEU A 228 1.42 -17.28 6.14
N GLY A 229 2.12 -18.00 5.25
CA GLY A 229 1.53 -19.00 4.35
C GLY A 229 0.49 -18.42 3.39
N MET A 230 0.68 -17.20 2.91
CA MET A 230 -0.23 -16.54 1.98
C MET A 230 0.07 -16.92 0.54
N SER A 231 -0.96 -16.95 -0.31
CA SER A 231 -0.73 -17.08 -1.75
C SER A 231 -0.18 -15.78 -2.34
N ALA A 232 0.93 -15.83 -3.06
CA ALA A 232 1.50 -14.69 -3.77
C ALA A 232 0.50 -14.07 -4.76
N ARG A 233 -0.44 -14.86 -5.31
CA ARG A 233 -1.52 -14.38 -6.20
C ARG A 233 -2.49 -13.40 -5.54
N ASN A 234 -2.54 -13.41 -4.21
CA ASN A 234 -3.40 -12.55 -3.40
C ASN A 234 -2.64 -11.35 -2.83
N ILE A 235 -1.44 -11.09 -3.31
CA ILE A 235 -0.64 -9.93 -2.93
C ILE A 235 -0.53 -9.02 -4.15
N THR A 236 -1.07 -7.80 -4.01
CA THR A 236 -1.02 -6.78 -5.06
C THR A 236 0.06 -5.75 -4.71
N VAL A 237 1.02 -5.57 -5.60
CA VAL A 237 2.00 -4.49 -5.55
C VAL A 237 1.56 -3.38 -6.51
N SER A 238 1.31 -2.18 -5.97
CA SER A 238 0.97 -1.00 -6.75
C SER A 238 2.17 -0.05 -6.85
N THR A 239 2.28 0.66 -7.97
CA THR A 239 3.31 1.69 -8.18
C THR A 239 2.79 2.82 -9.05
N VAL A 240 3.31 4.02 -8.85
CA VAL A 240 3.07 5.16 -9.74
C VAL A 240 3.91 5.11 -11.04
N GLY A 241 4.66 4.01 -11.26
CA GLY A 241 5.41 3.81 -12.51
C GLY A 241 6.92 3.96 -12.38
N LEU A 242 7.51 3.47 -11.30
CA LEU A 242 8.97 3.38 -11.18
C LEU A 242 9.49 2.25 -12.10
N VAL A 243 9.74 2.58 -13.37
CA VAL A 243 10.09 1.62 -14.44
C VAL A 243 11.20 0.64 -14.05
N PRO A 244 12.34 1.05 -13.46
CA PRO A 244 13.35 0.08 -13.03
C PRO A 244 12.85 -0.89 -11.95
N GLY A 245 11.95 -0.44 -11.08
CA GLY A 245 11.32 -1.28 -10.05
C GLY A 245 10.33 -2.28 -10.65
N ILE A 246 9.54 -1.86 -11.66
CA ILE A 246 8.61 -2.74 -12.39
C ILE A 246 9.38 -3.88 -13.08
N LYS A 247 10.48 -3.54 -13.78
CA LYS A 247 11.32 -4.53 -14.45
C LYS A 247 11.92 -5.54 -13.48
N LYS A 248 12.43 -5.09 -12.32
CA LYS A 248 12.88 -6.00 -11.26
C LYS A 248 11.76 -6.89 -10.74
N LEU A 249 10.55 -6.35 -10.54
CA LEU A 249 9.40 -7.11 -10.07
C LEU A 249 8.97 -8.18 -11.09
N ALA A 250 9.12 -7.90 -12.39
CA ALA A 250 8.84 -8.86 -13.47
C ALA A 250 9.82 -10.04 -13.50
N ASP A 251 11.02 -9.88 -12.94
CA ASP A 251 12.05 -10.92 -12.85
C ASP A 251 11.95 -11.75 -11.54
N GLU A 252 11.06 -11.39 -10.61
CA GLU A 252 10.84 -12.17 -9.39
C GLU A 252 10.05 -13.44 -9.66
N ASP A 253 10.48 -14.56 -9.06
CA ASP A 253 9.81 -15.87 -9.18
C ASP A 253 8.59 -15.96 -8.24
N LEU A 254 7.72 -14.97 -8.30
CA LEU A 254 6.51 -14.89 -7.50
C LEU A 254 5.34 -14.41 -8.35
N PRO A 255 4.22 -15.15 -8.44
CA PRO A 255 3.07 -14.78 -9.25
C PRO A 255 2.23 -13.66 -8.57
N LEU A 256 2.85 -12.52 -8.31
CA LEU A 256 2.21 -11.37 -7.69
C LEU A 256 1.13 -10.77 -8.59
N THR A 257 0.20 -10.03 -8.03
CA THR A 257 -0.68 -9.14 -8.78
C THR A 257 -0.03 -7.77 -8.87
N PHE A 258 0.03 -7.20 -10.07
CA PHE A 258 0.65 -5.92 -10.31
C PHE A 258 -0.40 -4.85 -10.67
N ALA A 259 -0.28 -3.66 -10.08
CA ALA A 259 -1.13 -2.52 -10.35
C ALA A 259 -0.29 -1.28 -10.69
N LEU A 260 -0.60 -0.64 -11.81
CA LEU A 260 -0.01 0.64 -12.21
C LEU A 260 -0.99 1.78 -11.89
N SER A 261 -0.62 2.66 -10.99
CA SER A 261 -1.33 3.91 -10.70
C SER A 261 -1.02 4.93 -11.79
N LEU A 262 -1.84 4.93 -12.85
CA LEU A 262 -1.60 5.72 -14.05
C LEU A 262 -2.19 7.13 -13.94
N HIS A 263 -3.46 7.24 -13.62
CA HIS A 263 -4.27 8.44 -13.34
C HIS A 263 -4.40 9.47 -14.48
N ALA A 264 -3.61 9.38 -15.54
CA ALA A 264 -3.77 10.14 -16.78
C ALA A 264 -3.15 9.39 -17.95
N PRO A 265 -3.79 9.39 -19.14
CA PRO A 265 -3.25 8.73 -20.34
C PRO A 265 -2.30 9.62 -21.14
N ASP A 266 -2.24 10.92 -20.84
CA ASP A 266 -1.38 11.90 -21.50
C ASP A 266 -0.34 12.47 -20.53
N ASP A 267 0.89 12.67 -21.04
CA ASP A 267 2.00 13.16 -20.23
C ASP A 267 1.77 14.57 -19.69
N LYS A 268 1.07 15.42 -20.44
CA LYS A 268 0.82 16.79 -20.05
C LYS A 268 0.08 16.88 -18.72
N LEU A 269 -0.99 16.09 -18.57
CA LEU A 269 -1.73 16.03 -17.29
C LEU A 269 -1.00 15.20 -16.26
N ARG A 270 -0.33 14.12 -16.70
CA ARG A 270 0.34 13.24 -15.77
C ARG A 270 1.56 13.90 -15.13
N ASP A 271 2.25 14.79 -15.80
CA ASP A 271 3.35 15.61 -15.25
C ASP A 271 2.84 16.46 -14.06
N ASP A 272 1.60 16.96 -14.14
CA ASP A 272 0.98 17.74 -13.07
C ASP A 272 0.51 16.87 -11.90
N LEU A 273 -0.01 15.66 -12.17
CA LEU A 273 -0.59 14.76 -11.17
C LEU A 273 0.45 13.84 -10.51
N ILE A 274 1.46 13.42 -11.26
CA ILE A 274 2.44 12.43 -10.82
C ILE A 274 3.85 12.88 -11.20
N PRO A 275 4.55 13.58 -10.31
CA PRO A 275 5.85 14.18 -10.62
C PRO A 275 6.92 13.22 -11.14
N VAL A 276 6.81 11.93 -10.81
CA VAL A 276 7.75 10.91 -11.32
C VAL A 276 7.62 10.71 -12.84
N ASN A 277 6.54 11.20 -13.48
CA ASN A 277 6.36 11.19 -14.92
C ASN A 277 7.43 12.02 -15.65
N ASP A 278 8.07 12.96 -14.98
CA ASP A 278 9.24 13.67 -15.53
C ASP A 278 10.40 12.72 -15.87
N LYS A 279 10.49 11.58 -15.19
CA LYS A 279 11.56 10.58 -15.40
C LYS A 279 11.12 9.46 -16.32
N TRP A 280 9.88 9.02 -16.20
CA TRP A 280 9.31 7.92 -16.99
C TRP A 280 7.92 8.31 -17.46
N LYS A 281 7.82 8.53 -18.78
CA LYS A 281 6.60 8.97 -19.43
C LYS A 281 5.54 7.86 -19.47
N VAL A 282 4.31 8.23 -19.80
CA VAL A 282 3.18 7.30 -19.88
C VAL A 282 3.52 6.04 -20.66
N ASP A 283 4.07 6.19 -21.85
CA ASP A 283 4.37 5.07 -22.74
C ASP A 283 5.47 4.16 -22.20
N GLU A 284 6.47 4.72 -21.48
CA GLU A 284 7.51 3.93 -20.81
C GLU A 284 6.93 3.12 -19.63
N ALA A 285 6.04 3.74 -18.85
CA ALA A 285 5.38 3.07 -17.73
C ALA A 285 4.45 1.95 -18.21
N LEU A 286 3.68 2.18 -19.29
CA LEU A 286 2.81 1.18 -19.92
C LEU A 286 3.64 0.05 -20.55
N SER A 287 4.72 0.37 -21.24
CA SER A 287 5.62 -0.63 -21.82
C SER A 287 6.23 -1.53 -20.74
N ALA A 288 6.67 -0.96 -19.62
CA ALA A 288 7.18 -1.76 -18.50
C ALA A 288 6.09 -2.63 -17.86
N ALA A 289 4.86 -2.13 -17.77
CA ALA A 289 3.71 -2.89 -17.27
C ALA A 289 3.35 -4.04 -18.22
N TYR A 290 3.43 -3.82 -19.53
CA TYR A 290 3.22 -4.86 -20.52
C TYR A 290 4.34 -5.92 -20.48
N GLU A 291 5.61 -5.53 -20.32
CA GLU A 291 6.73 -6.45 -20.11
C GLU A 291 6.51 -7.34 -18.86
N TYR A 292 5.93 -6.77 -17.79
CA TYR A 292 5.54 -7.55 -16.62
C TYR A 292 4.50 -8.63 -16.99
N TYR A 293 3.48 -8.29 -17.78
CA TYR A 293 2.48 -9.24 -18.25
C TYR A 293 3.11 -10.33 -19.11
N GLU A 294 3.96 -9.99 -20.07
CA GLU A 294 4.62 -10.95 -20.96
C GLU A 294 5.46 -11.97 -20.18
N LYS A 295 6.23 -11.51 -19.19
CA LYS A 295 7.08 -12.39 -18.38
C LYS A 295 6.30 -13.26 -17.39
N THR A 296 5.24 -12.72 -16.80
CA THR A 296 4.55 -13.41 -15.69
C THR A 296 3.23 -14.09 -16.10
N GLY A 297 2.68 -13.74 -17.26
CA GLY A 297 1.34 -14.13 -17.68
C GLY A 297 0.22 -13.53 -16.80
N ARG A 298 0.55 -12.56 -15.93
CA ARG A 298 -0.37 -11.96 -14.96
C ARG A 298 -0.94 -10.65 -15.49
N ARG A 299 -2.27 -10.61 -15.65
CA ARG A 299 -2.98 -9.39 -16.06
C ARG A 299 -2.66 -8.22 -15.13
N VAL A 300 -2.35 -7.07 -15.73
CA VAL A 300 -2.05 -5.82 -15.02
C VAL A 300 -3.33 -5.08 -14.67
N SER A 301 -3.36 -4.47 -13.50
CA SER A 301 -4.42 -3.54 -13.10
C SER A 301 -3.96 -2.11 -13.33
N ILE A 302 -4.74 -1.30 -14.05
CA ILE A 302 -4.53 0.14 -14.18
C ILE A 302 -5.45 0.83 -13.18
N GLU A 303 -4.87 1.44 -12.16
CA GLU A 303 -5.60 2.25 -11.19
C GLU A 303 -5.72 3.67 -11.73
N TYR A 304 -6.95 4.20 -11.74
CA TYR A 304 -7.24 5.50 -12.33
C TYR A 304 -8.17 6.31 -11.42
N ALA A 305 -7.61 7.20 -10.59
CA ALA A 305 -8.38 8.10 -9.75
C ALA A 305 -9.14 9.10 -10.64
N LEU A 306 -10.46 9.08 -10.61
CA LEU A 306 -11.29 10.00 -11.36
C LEU A 306 -11.43 11.32 -10.61
N ILE A 307 -10.87 12.37 -11.20
CA ILE A 307 -10.84 13.74 -10.66
C ILE A 307 -11.71 14.62 -11.57
N LYS A 308 -12.74 15.20 -10.98
CA LYS A 308 -13.73 16.03 -11.69
C LYS A 308 -13.06 17.15 -12.50
N ASP A 309 -13.49 17.30 -13.75
CA ASP A 309 -13.06 18.32 -14.71
C ASP A 309 -11.55 18.28 -15.03
N MET A 310 -10.83 17.23 -14.62
CA MET A 310 -9.41 17.06 -14.90
C MET A 310 -9.10 15.88 -15.81
N ASN A 311 -9.34 14.65 -15.33
CA ASN A 311 -8.97 13.43 -16.04
C ASN A 311 -10.16 12.53 -16.41
N ASP A 312 -11.38 12.94 -16.06
CA ASP A 312 -12.62 12.18 -16.20
C ASP A 312 -13.34 12.38 -17.55
N HIS A 313 -12.75 13.13 -18.49
CA HIS A 313 -13.33 13.40 -19.79
C HIS A 313 -13.35 12.16 -20.68
N VAL A 314 -14.41 11.97 -21.47
CA VAL A 314 -14.58 10.86 -22.42
C VAL A 314 -13.40 10.71 -23.37
N TRP A 315 -12.87 11.81 -23.92
CA TRP A 315 -11.71 11.76 -24.82
C TRP A 315 -10.45 11.17 -24.15
N ARG A 316 -10.34 11.28 -22.80
CA ARG A 316 -9.25 10.62 -22.08
C ARG A 316 -9.49 9.12 -21.89
N ALA A 317 -10.73 8.69 -21.77
CA ALA A 317 -11.07 7.28 -21.82
C ALA A 317 -10.72 6.69 -23.20
N GLU A 318 -11.03 7.41 -24.28
CA GLU A 318 -10.67 7.04 -25.65
C GLU A 318 -9.15 6.92 -25.83
N LEU A 319 -8.40 7.93 -25.41
CA LEU A 319 -6.94 7.92 -25.48
C LEU A 319 -6.31 6.81 -24.61
N LEU A 320 -6.87 6.56 -23.42
CA LEU A 320 -6.43 5.46 -22.57
C LEU A 320 -6.65 4.12 -23.27
N ALA A 321 -7.84 3.91 -23.84
CA ALA A 321 -8.17 2.69 -24.57
C ALA A 321 -7.27 2.48 -25.79
N GLU A 322 -7.01 3.53 -26.56
CA GLU A 322 -6.06 3.52 -27.69
C GLU A 322 -4.68 3.01 -27.22
N LYS A 323 -4.07 3.68 -26.24
CA LYS A 323 -2.74 3.29 -25.72
C LYS A 323 -2.70 1.86 -25.17
N LEU A 324 -3.75 1.42 -24.50
CA LEU A 324 -3.80 0.06 -23.95
C LEU A 324 -3.97 -0.99 -25.04
N ASN A 325 -4.77 -0.70 -26.08
CA ASN A 325 -5.00 -1.59 -27.22
C ASN A 325 -3.78 -1.72 -28.14
N ASP A 326 -2.88 -0.73 -28.17
CA ASP A 326 -1.62 -0.79 -28.94
C ASP A 326 -0.73 -1.97 -28.51
N PHE A 327 -0.83 -2.41 -27.26
CA PHE A 327 -0.14 -3.60 -26.74
C PHE A 327 -0.94 -4.90 -26.96
N GLY A 328 -2.16 -4.84 -27.53
CA GLY A 328 -3.04 -5.99 -27.71
C GLY A 328 -4.11 -6.13 -26.62
N LYS A 329 -4.85 -7.25 -26.67
CA LYS A 329 -6.01 -7.47 -25.80
C LYS A 329 -5.70 -8.43 -24.64
N GLY A 330 -6.43 -8.30 -23.54
CA GLY A 330 -6.47 -9.27 -22.46
C GLY A 330 -5.35 -9.14 -21.41
N TRP A 331 -4.39 -8.25 -21.60
CA TRP A 331 -3.28 -8.05 -20.67
C TRP A 331 -3.61 -7.13 -19.49
N VAL A 332 -4.65 -6.31 -19.62
CA VAL A 332 -4.96 -5.22 -18.71
C VAL A 332 -6.42 -5.25 -18.24
N HIS A 333 -6.65 -4.65 -17.08
CA HIS A 333 -7.95 -4.31 -16.52
C HIS A 333 -7.87 -2.92 -15.92
N VAL A 334 -8.84 -2.05 -16.17
CA VAL A 334 -8.87 -0.69 -15.61
C VAL A 334 -9.78 -0.65 -14.39
N ASN A 335 -9.29 -0.06 -13.32
CA ASN A 335 -10.03 0.23 -12.10
C ASN A 335 -10.17 1.74 -11.91
N PRO A 336 -11.25 2.37 -12.39
CA PRO A 336 -11.57 3.73 -12.00
C PRO A 336 -11.85 3.80 -10.49
N ILE A 337 -11.29 4.81 -9.83
CA ILE A 337 -11.40 5.02 -8.39
C ILE A 337 -12.07 6.39 -8.18
N PRO A 338 -13.27 6.47 -7.62
CA PRO A 338 -13.83 7.75 -7.22
C PRO A 338 -12.86 8.45 -6.26
N LEU A 339 -12.43 9.67 -6.60
CA LEU A 339 -11.56 10.43 -5.73
C LEU A 339 -12.25 10.66 -4.38
N ASN A 340 -11.54 10.36 -3.30
CA ASN A 340 -11.99 10.74 -1.98
C ASN A 340 -11.28 12.04 -1.60
N PRO A 341 -12.00 13.19 -1.58
CA PRO A 341 -11.37 14.48 -1.32
C PRO A 341 -10.80 14.53 0.08
N THR A 342 -9.57 15.05 0.20
CA THR A 342 -8.99 15.39 1.50
C THR A 342 -9.50 16.75 1.97
N PRO A 343 -9.65 17.01 3.27
CA PRO A 343 -9.97 18.33 3.78
C PRO A 343 -8.96 19.38 3.28
N GLY A 344 -9.49 20.46 2.68
CA GLY A 344 -8.68 21.49 2.04
C GLY A 344 -8.21 21.16 0.62
N SER A 345 -8.55 19.99 0.07
CA SER A 345 -8.29 19.65 -1.33
C SER A 345 -9.14 20.51 -2.27
N VAL A 346 -8.51 21.00 -3.32
CA VAL A 346 -9.21 21.69 -4.43
C VAL A 346 -9.83 20.71 -5.42
N TRP A 347 -9.49 19.42 -5.31
CA TRP A 347 -9.99 18.36 -6.21
C TRP A 347 -11.20 17.67 -5.60
N THR A 348 -12.16 17.35 -6.46
CA THR A 348 -13.39 16.65 -6.10
C THR A 348 -13.57 15.40 -6.97
N ALA A 349 -14.42 14.48 -6.50
CA ALA A 349 -14.79 13.31 -7.30
C ALA A 349 -15.58 13.71 -8.53
N SER A 350 -15.44 12.93 -9.61
CA SER A 350 -16.32 13.00 -10.78
C SER A 350 -17.77 12.77 -10.41
N THR A 351 -18.69 13.33 -11.21
CA THR A 351 -20.11 13.02 -11.06
C THR A 351 -20.38 11.55 -11.47
N PRO A 352 -21.47 10.94 -10.97
CA PRO A 352 -21.85 9.60 -11.41
C PRO A 352 -21.98 9.49 -12.92
N GLU A 353 -22.66 10.46 -13.58
CA GLU A 353 -22.88 10.47 -15.03
C GLU A 353 -21.56 10.52 -15.81
N GLN A 354 -20.58 11.31 -15.34
CA GLN A 354 -19.28 11.40 -15.98
C GLN A 354 -18.46 10.13 -15.74
N THR A 355 -18.59 9.54 -14.54
CA THR A 355 -17.97 8.26 -14.20
C THR A 355 -18.48 7.14 -15.09
N ASP A 356 -19.80 7.04 -15.25
CA ASP A 356 -20.45 6.03 -16.10
C ASP A 356 -20.02 6.23 -17.56
N ALA A 357 -20.06 7.47 -18.08
CA ALA A 357 -19.63 7.76 -19.45
C ALA A 357 -18.15 7.37 -19.71
N PHE A 358 -17.26 7.58 -18.72
CA PHE A 358 -15.86 7.18 -18.80
C PHE A 358 -15.72 5.65 -18.87
N ILE A 359 -16.46 4.93 -18.03
CA ILE A 359 -16.45 3.46 -17.97
C ILE A 359 -17.05 2.87 -19.27
N ASP A 360 -18.22 3.32 -19.68
CA ASP A 360 -18.89 2.86 -20.89
C ASP A 360 -18.00 3.05 -22.13
N THR A 361 -17.27 4.15 -22.19
CA THR A 361 -16.31 4.41 -23.28
C THR A 361 -15.19 3.36 -23.28
N LEU A 362 -14.55 3.09 -22.15
CA LEU A 362 -13.49 2.06 -22.05
C LEU A 362 -14.03 0.67 -22.44
N GLU A 363 -15.19 0.29 -21.92
CA GLU A 363 -15.80 -1.02 -22.20
C GLU A 363 -16.21 -1.15 -23.68
N SER A 364 -16.78 -0.09 -24.28
CA SER A 364 -17.14 -0.08 -25.71
C SER A 364 -15.93 -0.24 -26.63
N LEU A 365 -14.75 0.20 -26.18
CA LEU A 365 -13.45 0.04 -26.86
C LEU A 365 -12.73 -1.26 -26.48
N GLY A 366 -13.39 -2.15 -25.73
CA GLY A 366 -12.92 -3.50 -25.42
C GLY A 366 -11.93 -3.56 -24.25
N ILE A 367 -11.86 -2.54 -23.43
CA ILE A 367 -11.04 -2.52 -22.19
C ILE A 367 -11.91 -2.97 -21.01
N PRO A 368 -11.62 -4.12 -20.37
CA PRO A 368 -12.34 -4.55 -19.18
C PRO A 368 -12.17 -3.53 -18.06
N THR A 369 -13.28 -3.03 -17.54
CA THR A 369 -13.28 -1.94 -16.56
C THR A 369 -14.19 -2.29 -15.37
N THR A 370 -13.80 -1.91 -14.16
CA THR A 370 -14.64 -2.08 -12.97
C THR A 370 -14.44 -0.91 -12.03
N LEU A 371 -15.51 -0.20 -11.73
CA LEU A 371 -15.50 0.86 -10.72
C LEU A 371 -15.11 0.27 -9.36
N ARG A 372 -14.11 0.85 -8.73
CA ARG A 372 -13.64 0.37 -7.43
C ARG A 372 -14.64 0.70 -6.33
N ASP A 373 -15.06 -0.32 -5.59
CA ASP A 373 -15.85 -0.14 -4.37
C ASP A 373 -14.98 0.54 -3.30
N THR A 374 -15.25 1.82 -3.03
CA THR A 374 -14.53 2.61 -2.03
C THR A 374 -15.19 2.48 -0.68
N ARG A 375 -14.69 1.56 0.14
CA ARG A 375 -15.15 1.36 1.52
C ARG A 375 -14.46 2.32 2.49
N GLY A 376 -15.13 2.61 3.59
CA GLY A 376 -14.56 3.42 4.67
C GLY A 376 -14.49 4.92 4.36
N LYS A 377 -15.34 5.45 3.48
CA LYS A 377 -15.40 6.90 3.20
C LYS A 377 -15.61 7.73 4.47
N GLU A 378 -16.45 7.24 5.39
CA GLU A 378 -16.79 7.92 6.65
C GLU A 378 -15.64 8.00 7.65
N ILE A 379 -14.63 7.13 7.49
CA ILE A 379 -13.46 7.06 8.38
C ILE A 379 -12.16 7.41 7.65
N ASP A 380 -12.26 8.11 6.50
CA ASP A 380 -11.11 8.43 5.65
C ASP A 380 -10.25 7.20 5.30
N GLY A 381 -10.87 6.03 5.22
CA GLY A 381 -10.21 4.75 4.89
C GLY A 381 -10.16 4.45 3.40
N ALA A 382 -10.82 5.26 2.56
CA ALA A 382 -10.81 5.11 1.12
C ALA A 382 -9.48 5.59 0.50
N CYS A 383 -9.12 5.06 -0.67
CA CYS A 383 -7.92 5.49 -1.40
C CYS A 383 -7.91 7.00 -1.64
N GLY A 384 -6.86 7.68 -1.21
CA GLY A 384 -6.63 9.12 -1.33
C GLY A 384 -6.29 9.81 -0.01
N PRO A 385 -7.15 9.84 1.02
CA PRO A 385 -6.88 10.59 2.26
C PRO A 385 -6.35 9.73 3.41
N VAL A 386 -5.44 8.78 3.14
CA VAL A 386 -4.91 7.87 4.18
C VAL A 386 -4.25 8.62 5.34
N SER A 387 -3.78 9.85 5.14
CA SER A 387 -3.00 10.57 6.15
C SER A 387 -3.74 11.67 6.93
N TYR A 388 -5.06 11.87 6.73
CA TYR A 388 -5.78 12.92 7.47
C TYR A 388 -5.89 12.65 8.98
N THR A 389 -6.09 11.39 9.36
CA THR A 389 -6.07 10.98 10.77
C THR A 389 -4.70 11.25 11.40
N HIS A 390 -3.63 11.13 10.61
CA HIS A 390 -2.26 11.43 10.99
C HIS A 390 -2.04 12.93 11.26
N LEU A 391 -2.51 13.80 10.37
CA LEU A 391 -2.37 15.26 10.54
C LEU A 391 -3.09 15.75 11.81
N ARG A 392 -4.33 15.30 12.06
CA ARG A 392 -5.07 15.65 13.29
C ARG A 392 -4.41 15.13 14.57
N ALA A 393 -3.74 13.97 14.53
CA ALA A 393 -3.05 13.44 15.71
C ALA A 393 -1.80 14.26 16.08
N HIS A 394 -1.24 15.05 15.15
CA HIS A 394 -0.16 16.01 15.43
C HIS A 394 -0.67 17.34 15.99
N GLU A 395 -1.85 17.80 15.56
CA GLU A 395 -2.44 19.07 16.03
C GLU A 395 -2.87 19.00 17.51
N THR A 396 -3.29 17.84 18.01
CA THR A 396 -3.72 17.67 19.41
C THR A 396 -2.57 17.57 20.42
N ARG A 397 -1.31 17.79 20.02
CA ARG A 397 -0.14 17.78 20.90
C ARG A 397 0.37 19.16 21.33
N HIS A 398 -0.37 20.21 21.04
CA HIS A 398 0.00 21.59 21.40
C HIS A 398 -0.87 22.21 22.51
N ASP A 399 -1.58 21.35 23.30
CA ASP A 399 -2.24 21.76 24.54
C ASP A 399 -1.58 21.12 25.76
#